data_1c4f3cfe5f0cff3681a6fde67340f4d0
#
_entry.id   1c4f3cfe5f0cff3681a6fde67340f4d0
#
_cell.length_a   1.000
_cell.length_b   1.000
_cell.length_c   1.000
_cell.angle_alpha   90.00
_cell.angle_beta   90.00
_cell.angle_gamma   90.00
#
_symmetry.space_group_name_H-M   'P 1'
#
loop_
_entity.id
_entity.type
_entity.pdbx_description
1 polymer ?
#
loop_
_entity_poly.entity_id
_entity_poly.type
_entity_poly.pdbx_seq_one_letter_code
_entity_poly.pdbx_strand_id
1 'polypeptide(L)'
;MPEPRPHFVTYRLQWLLCAFVALLLAITLKLTLTQVTDHYQSDTLSTASRLKSQFQQMETFLEAMRGQAEERLRSNPQSALTLQLYGALRENGDQGFALDRVPADLPKGLSGNLTGLGSLPAPGSERAARLHLALSLSPLLSTASKLLGDKVGWIYFTGVDNFLYLYPWVPSSQFHFQRSIYLKSYWQDALKQKEKSLRATVSRPYEDFAGAGQMITLSQPIVKDQVLVGVISIDVLLSRLEQLLRESTPEMGTLFLVNQHQQILASSVKEAGLRPKPMATQAGYRWHQGAFQFQHAIPDTELILLHRVPLPSLLWALLSQSAPTLIALFFMAWAVLANLKSRRLNRQLDYLSNHDALTGAFNRHYFDEFERRHQQRRGSVGVIMFDCDHFKQVNDRFGHEVGDQVLIQLVRLCQQQLRREDALIRWGGEEFLLLAAKGGEPLDQLAERLRQHIASHPWQELAPALAVTISLGYHHGSAETPLQEVIRRADVALYQAKANGRNRIEPWQDDGAGNCG
;
A
#
# COMPACT_ATOMS: atom_id res chain seq x y z
N MET A 1 48.69 7.79 -11.54
CA MET A 1 47.28 7.62 -11.95
C MET A 1 46.50 8.82 -11.44
N PRO A 2 45.77 9.56 -12.24
CA PRO A 2 45.01 10.70 -11.75
C PRO A 2 43.90 10.20 -10.83
N GLU A 3 43.84 10.72 -9.59
CA GLU A 3 42.75 10.46 -8.66
C GLU A 3 41.40 10.84 -9.31
N PRO A 4 40.36 10.01 -9.21
CA PRO A 4 39.04 10.34 -9.75
C PRO A 4 38.51 11.58 -9.02
N ARG A 5 38.21 12.64 -9.79
CA ARG A 5 37.71 13.92 -9.28
C ARG A 5 36.53 13.65 -8.33
N PRO A 6 36.54 14.15 -7.09
CA PRO A 6 35.57 13.80 -6.05
C PRO A 6 34.09 14.10 -6.43
N HIS A 7 33.86 14.92 -7.44
CA HIS A 7 32.54 15.24 -7.96
C HIS A 7 31.85 14.07 -8.70
N PHE A 8 32.59 13.21 -9.40
CA PHE A 8 32.01 12.11 -10.17
C PHE A 8 31.41 10.97 -9.29
N VAL A 9 32.06 10.69 -8.17
CA VAL A 9 31.61 9.64 -7.23
C VAL A 9 30.32 10.06 -6.49
N THR A 10 30.21 11.34 -6.14
CA THR A 10 29.03 11.86 -5.43
C THR A 10 27.79 11.90 -6.32
N TYR A 11 27.91 12.23 -7.61
CA TYR A 11 26.79 12.20 -8.56
C TYR A 11 26.29 10.77 -8.80
N ARG A 12 27.17 9.80 -8.96
CA ARG A 12 26.78 8.39 -9.12
C ARG A 12 26.02 7.87 -7.92
N LEU A 13 26.45 8.19 -6.70
CA LEU A 13 25.75 7.76 -5.48
C LEU A 13 24.36 8.40 -5.36
N GLN A 14 24.21 9.67 -5.74
CA GLN A 14 22.90 10.34 -5.78
C GLN A 14 21.96 9.71 -6.80
N TRP A 15 22.44 9.41 -8.01
CA TRP A 15 21.64 8.71 -9.03
C TRP A 15 21.22 7.31 -8.58
N LEU A 16 22.09 6.55 -7.94
CA LEU A 16 21.76 5.24 -7.37
C LEU A 16 20.70 5.34 -6.27
N LEU A 17 20.79 6.35 -5.41
CA LEU A 17 19.79 6.60 -4.37
C LEU A 17 18.43 6.97 -4.99
N CYS A 18 18.42 7.86 -5.97
CA CYS A 18 17.19 8.23 -6.68
C CYS A 18 16.55 7.01 -7.39
N ALA A 19 17.36 6.20 -8.07
CA ALA A 19 16.89 4.98 -8.74
C ALA A 19 16.34 3.97 -7.72
N PHE A 20 16.99 3.80 -6.58
CA PHE A 20 16.53 2.93 -5.51
C PHE A 20 15.20 3.40 -4.91
N VAL A 21 15.06 4.70 -4.63
CA VAL A 21 13.80 5.29 -4.13
C VAL A 21 12.69 5.13 -5.17
N ALA A 22 12.98 5.38 -6.45
CA ALA A 22 11.99 5.19 -7.53
C ALA A 22 11.54 3.73 -7.64
N LEU A 23 12.46 2.78 -7.49
CA LEU A 23 12.14 1.34 -7.48
C LEU A 23 11.25 0.97 -6.30
N LEU A 24 11.57 1.46 -5.09
CA LEU A 24 10.75 1.22 -3.89
C LEU A 24 9.34 1.83 -4.05
N LEU A 25 9.25 3.03 -4.61
CA LEU A 25 7.95 3.67 -4.92
C LEU A 25 7.13 2.82 -5.90
N ALA A 26 7.75 2.32 -6.97
CA ALA A 26 7.08 1.47 -7.95
C ALA A 26 6.60 0.16 -7.33
N ILE A 27 7.43 -0.48 -6.50
CA ILE A 27 7.06 -1.70 -5.76
C ILE A 27 5.90 -1.42 -4.80
N THR A 28 5.99 -0.36 -4.01
CA THR A 28 4.94 0.02 -3.06
C THR A 28 3.61 0.26 -3.78
N LEU A 29 3.63 1.04 -4.87
CA LEU A 29 2.43 1.33 -5.66
C LEU A 29 1.83 0.05 -6.26
N LYS A 30 2.65 -0.85 -6.80
CA LYS A 30 2.21 -2.14 -7.33
C LYS A 30 1.57 -3.01 -6.24
N LEU A 31 2.22 -3.14 -5.08
CA LEU A 31 1.70 -3.93 -3.96
C LEU A 31 0.37 -3.36 -3.44
N THR A 32 0.30 -2.04 -3.26
CA THR A 32 -0.94 -1.38 -2.81
C THR A 32 -2.06 -1.55 -3.83
N LEU A 33 -1.76 -1.42 -5.13
CA LEU A 33 -2.76 -1.65 -6.19
C LEU A 33 -3.28 -3.09 -6.15
N THR A 34 -2.40 -4.07 -6.00
CA THR A 34 -2.79 -5.48 -5.88
C THR A 34 -3.67 -5.69 -4.64
N GLN A 35 -3.27 -5.18 -3.48
CA GLN A 35 -4.05 -5.31 -2.25
C GLN A 35 -5.44 -4.67 -2.37
N VAL A 36 -5.54 -3.47 -2.96
CA VAL A 36 -6.81 -2.78 -3.17
C VAL A 36 -7.71 -3.55 -4.14
N THR A 37 -7.17 -4.07 -5.24
CA THR A 37 -7.94 -4.86 -6.20
C THR A 37 -8.41 -6.18 -5.60
N ASP A 38 -7.56 -6.88 -4.85
CA ASP A 38 -7.90 -8.14 -4.19
C ASP A 38 -8.96 -7.92 -3.11
N HIS A 39 -8.89 -6.81 -2.37
CA HIS A 39 -9.90 -6.44 -1.39
C HIS A 39 -11.29 -6.27 -2.04
N TYR A 40 -11.39 -5.45 -3.09
CA TYR A 40 -12.67 -5.26 -3.78
C TYR A 40 -13.20 -6.54 -4.46
N GLN A 41 -12.31 -7.38 -4.96
CA GLN A 41 -12.69 -8.68 -5.51
C GLN A 41 -13.22 -9.61 -4.42
N SER A 42 -12.58 -9.64 -3.26
CA SER A 42 -13.02 -10.42 -2.09
C SER A 42 -14.38 -9.97 -1.58
N ASP A 43 -14.61 -8.65 -1.49
CA ASP A 43 -15.90 -8.08 -1.07
C ASP A 43 -17.02 -8.46 -2.05
N THR A 44 -16.74 -8.35 -3.36
CA THR A 44 -17.66 -8.76 -4.40
C THR A 44 -18.00 -10.25 -4.29
N LEU A 45 -17.01 -11.10 -4.05
CA LEU A 45 -17.18 -12.54 -3.86
C LEU A 45 -17.99 -12.86 -2.59
N SER A 46 -17.73 -12.16 -1.49
CA SER A 46 -18.45 -12.38 -0.23
C SER A 46 -19.94 -12.04 -0.37
N THR A 47 -20.25 -10.93 -1.05
CA THR A 47 -21.63 -10.53 -1.34
C THR A 47 -22.32 -11.51 -2.31
N ALA A 48 -21.60 -11.94 -3.35
CA ALA A 48 -22.12 -12.97 -4.27
C ALA A 48 -22.42 -14.29 -3.54
N SER A 49 -21.59 -14.69 -2.60
CA SER A 49 -21.79 -15.88 -1.78
C SER A 49 -23.03 -15.76 -0.86
N ARG A 50 -23.28 -14.59 -0.29
CA ARG A 50 -24.50 -14.33 0.51
C ARG A 50 -25.76 -14.42 -0.36
N LEU A 51 -25.73 -13.79 -1.54
CA LEU A 51 -26.83 -13.88 -2.51
C LEU A 51 -27.06 -15.34 -2.92
N LYS A 52 -25.97 -16.06 -3.29
CA LYS A 52 -26.05 -17.50 -3.61
C LYS A 52 -26.76 -18.29 -2.51
N SER A 53 -26.35 -18.11 -1.27
CA SER A 53 -26.96 -18.83 -0.12
C SER A 53 -28.47 -18.55 0.00
N GLN A 54 -28.91 -17.32 -0.24
CA GLN A 54 -30.32 -16.98 -0.19
C GLN A 54 -31.13 -17.62 -1.34
N PHE A 55 -30.62 -17.52 -2.57
CA PHE A 55 -31.27 -18.16 -3.72
C PHE A 55 -31.30 -19.68 -3.57
N GLN A 56 -30.22 -20.29 -3.07
CA GLN A 56 -30.15 -21.72 -2.82
C GLN A 56 -31.16 -22.20 -1.76
N GLN A 57 -31.38 -21.39 -0.70
CA GLN A 57 -32.45 -21.70 0.26
C GLN A 57 -33.83 -21.70 -0.40
N MET A 58 -34.13 -20.71 -1.24
CA MET A 58 -35.40 -20.64 -1.96
C MET A 58 -35.58 -21.83 -2.92
N GLU A 59 -34.49 -22.18 -3.65
CA GLU A 59 -34.49 -23.32 -4.56
C GLU A 59 -34.73 -24.65 -3.81
N THR A 60 -34.08 -24.83 -2.65
CA THR A 60 -34.31 -26.00 -1.79
C THR A 60 -35.78 -26.14 -1.37
N PHE A 61 -36.44 -25.02 -1.03
CA PHE A 61 -37.87 -25.05 -0.72
C PHE A 61 -38.74 -25.37 -1.96
N LEU A 62 -38.39 -24.81 -3.12
CA LEU A 62 -39.10 -25.15 -4.37
C LEU A 62 -38.96 -26.65 -4.70
N GLU A 63 -37.78 -27.23 -4.57
CA GLU A 63 -37.54 -28.65 -4.77
C GLU A 63 -38.30 -29.53 -3.78
N ALA A 64 -38.30 -29.13 -2.49
CA ALA A 64 -39.07 -29.85 -1.47
C ALA A 64 -40.57 -29.84 -1.76
N MET A 65 -41.14 -28.67 -2.13
CA MET A 65 -42.54 -28.51 -2.50
C MET A 65 -42.87 -29.30 -3.77
N ARG A 66 -42.00 -29.27 -4.79
CA ARG A 66 -42.13 -30.10 -6.00
C ARG A 66 -42.14 -31.58 -5.67
N GLY A 67 -41.14 -32.05 -4.90
CA GLY A 67 -41.05 -33.44 -4.49
C GLY A 67 -42.28 -33.92 -3.75
N GLN A 68 -42.82 -33.11 -2.81
CA GLN A 68 -44.09 -33.44 -2.13
C GLN A 68 -45.28 -33.46 -3.10
N ALA A 69 -45.35 -32.51 -4.03
CA ALA A 69 -46.41 -32.49 -5.01
C ALA A 69 -46.40 -33.72 -5.93
N GLU A 70 -45.21 -34.12 -6.42
CA GLU A 70 -45.04 -35.30 -7.25
C GLU A 70 -45.37 -36.60 -6.50
N GLU A 71 -45.02 -36.69 -5.21
CA GLU A 71 -45.39 -37.83 -4.36
C GLU A 71 -46.93 -37.92 -4.17
N ARG A 72 -47.57 -36.77 -3.91
CA ARG A 72 -49.03 -36.69 -3.78
C ARG A 72 -49.77 -37.01 -5.09
N LEU A 73 -49.18 -36.70 -6.23
CA LEU A 73 -49.72 -37.09 -7.54
C LEU A 73 -49.67 -38.60 -7.80
N ARG A 74 -48.72 -39.33 -7.19
CA ARG A 74 -48.58 -40.78 -7.28
C ARG A 74 -49.44 -41.51 -6.25
N SER A 75 -49.62 -40.92 -5.06
CA SER A 75 -50.43 -41.40 -3.97
C SER A 75 -51.84 -40.76 -4.05
N ASN A 76 -52.58 -40.68 -2.97
CA ASN A 76 -53.81 -39.92 -2.93
C ASN A 76 -53.55 -38.50 -2.40
N PRO A 77 -53.91 -37.41 -3.14
CA PRO A 77 -53.74 -36.05 -2.66
C PRO A 77 -54.73 -35.66 -1.51
N GLN A 78 -55.71 -36.47 -1.23
CA GLN A 78 -56.70 -36.24 -0.16
C GLN A 78 -56.10 -36.62 1.20
N SER A 79 -56.24 -35.72 2.15
CA SER A 79 -55.94 -35.91 3.56
C SER A 79 -56.96 -35.19 4.41
N ALA A 80 -57.00 -35.44 5.72
CA ALA A 80 -57.93 -34.73 6.62
C ALA A 80 -57.82 -33.20 6.48
N LEU A 81 -56.59 -32.68 6.41
CA LEU A 81 -56.31 -31.27 6.21
C LEU A 81 -56.87 -30.75 4.86
N THR A 82 -56.58 -31.46 3.75
CA THR A 82 -57.04 -31.00 2.43
C THR A 82 -58.52 -31.10 2.28
N LEU A 83 -59.21 -32.08 2.92
CA LEU A 83 -60.65 -32.18 2.95
C LEU A 83 -61.32 -31.03 3.72
N GLN A 84 -60.75 -30.64 4.89
CA GLN A 84 -61.24 -29.49 5.66
C GLN A 84 -61.06 -28.19 4.86
N LEU A 85 -59.90 -27.94 4.26
CA LEU A 85 -59.64 -26.75 3.47
C LEU A 85 -60.49 -26.70 2.20
N TYR A 86 -60.66 -27.82 1.51
CA TYR A 86 -61.54 -27.93 0.35
C TYR A 86 -63.00 -27.67 0.70
N GLY A 87 -63.50 -28.23 1.82
CA GLY A 87 -64.82 -27.99 2.32
C GLY A 87 -65.11 -26.54 2.77
N ALA A 88 -64.06 -25.77 2.99
CA ALA A 88 -64.16 -24.33 3.32
C ALA A 88 -64.16 -23.41 2.09
N LEU A 89 -63.88 -23.93 0.88
CA LEU A 89 -63.99 -23.15 -0.36
C LEU A 89 -65.42 -22.71 -0.59
N ARG A 90 -65.67 -21.50 -1.07
CA ARG A 90 -66.94 -20.91 -1.39
C ARG A 90 -66.90 -20.25 -2.76
N GLU A 91 -68.03 -20.34 -3.46
CA GLU A 91 -68.26 -19.61 -4.69
C GLU A 91 -68.49 -18.12 -4.39
N ASN A 92 -67.92 -17.25 -5.15
CA ASN A 92 -68.02 -15.79 -5.05
C ASN A 92 -68.72 -15.21 -6.30
N GLY A 93 -69.82 -15.79 -6.71
CA GLY A 93 -70.55 -15.39 -7.90
C GLY A 93 -69.73 -15.44 -9.17
N ASP A 94 -69.76 -14.39 -9.98
CA ASP A 94 -69.02 -14.31 -11.25
C ASP A 94 -67.49 -14.31 -11.10
N GLN A 95 -67.01 -14.10 -9.88
CA GLN A 95 -65.54 -14.10 -9.62
C GLN A 95 -64.93 -15.51 -9.49
N GLY A 96 -65.80 -16.55 -9.43
CA GLY A 96 -65.33 -17.93 -9.28
C GLY A 96 -65.40 -18.42 -7.83
N PHE A 97 -64.33 -19.00 -7.28
CA PHE A 97 -64.33 -19.55 -5.93
C PHE A 97 -63.07 -19.13 -5.16
N ALA A 98 -63.19 -19.09 -3.81
CA ALA A 98 -62.05 -18.68 -2.95
C ALA A 98 -62.08 -19.37 -1.57
N LEU A 99 -60.92 -19.42 -0.90
CA LEU A 99 -60.76 -19.85 0.49
C LEU A 99 -60.65 -18.61 1.41
N ASP A 100 -61.68 -17.78 1.44
CA ASP A 100 -61.73 -16.55 2.23
C ASP A 100 -61.92 -16.78 3.73
N ARG A 101 -62.38 -17.97 4.12
CA ARG A 101 -62.54 -18.36 5.52
C ARG A 101 -61.77 -19.64 5.79
N VAL A 102 -60.73 -19.52 6.58
CA VAL A 102 -59.95 -20.68 7.05
C VAL A 102 -60.70 -21.31 8.22
N PRO A 103 -60.87 -22.66 8.27
CA PRO A 103 -61.49 -23.34 9.39
C PRO A 103 -60.85 -22.98 10.73
N ALA A 104 -61.71 -22.72 11.76
CA ALA A 104 -61.23 -22.20 13.05
C ALA A 104 -60.45 -23.22 13.88
N ASP A 105 -60.57 -24.48 13.59
CA ASP A 105 -59.83 -25.61 14.18
C ASP A 105 -58.45 -25.85 13.61
N LEU A 106 -58.09 -25.14 12.53
CA LEU A 106 -56.75 -25.21 11.96
C LEU A 106 -55.79 -24.19 12.63
N PRO A 107 -54.51 -24.55 12.79
CA PRO A 107 -53.51 -23.63 13.31
C PRO A 107 -53.47 -22.32 12.50
N LYS A 108 -53.44 -21.18 13.21
CA LYS A 108 -53.32 -19.87 12.56
C LYS A 108 -52.07 -19.82 11.69
N GLY A 109 -52.21 -19.31 10.44
CA GLY A 109 -51.14 -19.19 9.50
C GLY A 109 -50.68 -20.51 8.87
N LEU A 110 -51.45 -21.60 8.98
CA LEU A 110 -51.14 -22.84 8.26
C LEU A 110 -51.56 -22.74 6.80
N SER A 111 -52.68 -22.09 6.50
CA SER A 111 -53.25 -22.01 5.15
C SER A 111 -52.99 -20.65 4.49
N GLY A 112 -52.75 -20.67 3.18
CA GLY A 112 -52.89 -19.55 2.28
C GLY A 112 -54.33 -19.37 1.78
N ASN A 113 -54.55 -18.48 0.80
CA ASN A 113 -55.83 -18.37 0.07
C ASN A 113 -55.74 -19.05 -1.29
N LEU A 114 -56.69 -19.91 -1.59
CA LEU A 114 -56.87 -20.51 -2.91
C LEU A 114 -57.98 -19.77 -3.63
N THR A 115 -57.67 -19.18 -4.80
CA THR A 115 -58.64 -18.49 -5.66
C THR A 115 -58.66 -19.12 -7.05
N GLY A 116 -59.82 -19.24 -7.67
CA GLY A 116 -59.93 -19.83 -9.01
C GLY A 116 -61.15 -19.34 -9.77
N LEU A 117 -61.14 -19.46 -11.10
CA LEU A 117 -62.20 -19.05 -12.00
C LEU A 117 -63.24 -20.18 -12.25
N GLY A 118 -64.48 -19.79 -12.48
CA GLY A 118 -65.57 -20.69 -12.76
C GLY A 118 -66.20 -21.34 -11.50
N SER A 119 -67.08 -22.33 -11.65
CA SER A 119 -67.69 -23.03 -10.52
C SER A 119 -66.69 -23.86 -9.72
N LEU A 120 -66.95 -24.05 -8.43
CA LEU A 120 -66.19 -24.95 -7.59
C LEU A 120 -66.28 -26.39 -8.16
N PRO A 121 -65.12 -27.06 -8.41
CA PRO A 121 -65.11 -28.39 -8.99
C PRO A 121 -65.86 -29.40 -8.11
N ALA A 122 -66.64 -30.30 -8.73
CA ALA A 122 -67.30 -31.37 -7.98
C ALA A 122 -66.29 -32.28 -7.28
N PRO A 123 -66.56 -32.72 -6.02
CA PRO A 123 -65.72 -33.69 -5.34
C PRO A 123 -65.48 -34.94 -6.19
N GLY A 124 -64.24 -35.43 -6.23
CA GLY A 124 -63.82 -36.58 -7.04
C GLY A 124 -63.45 -36.28 -8.49
N SER A 125 -63.70 -35.07 -8.99
CA SER A 125 -63.22 -34.67 -10.33
C SER A 125 -61.72 -34.51 -10.39
N GLU A 126 -61.13 -34.61 -11.58
CA GLU A 126 -59.65 -34.40 -11.80
C GLU A 126 -59.24 -32.99 -11.40
N ARG A 127 -60.08 -31.98 -11.67
CA ARG A 127 -59.84 -30.60 -11.23
C ARG A 127 -59.85 -30.48 -9.71
N ALA A 128 -60.78 -31.18 -8.99
CA ALA A 128 -60.76 -31.21 -7.53
C ALA A 128 -59.54 -31.88 -6.96
N ALA A 129 -59.01 -32.95 -7.60
CA ALA A 129 -57.79 -33.59 -7.20
C ALA A 129 -56.58 -32.64 -7.28
N ARG A 130 -56.52 -31.75 -8.31
CA ARG A 130 -55.48 -30.72 -8.42
C ARG A 130 -55.63 -29.62 -7.36
N LEU A 131 -56.85 -29.27 -6.94
CA LEU A 131 -57.05 -28.38 -5.79
C LEU A 131 -56.55 -29.02 -4.49
N HIS A 132 -56.87 -30.30 -4.27
CA HIS A 132 -56.35 -31.04 -3.11
C HIS A 132 -54.81 -31.10 -3.11
N LEU A 133 -54.18 -31.27 -4.30
CA LEU A 133 -52.73 -31.19 -4.44
C LEU A 133 -52.20 -29.86 -3.96
N ALA A 134 -52.75 -28.73 -4.44
CA ALA A 134 -52.36 -27.39 -4.02
C ALA A 134 -52.50 -27.20 -2.50
N LEU A 135 -53.66 -27.58 -1.95
CA LEU A 135 -53.92 -27.48 -0.51
C LEU A 135 -53.00 -28.37 0.33
N SER A 136 -52.52 -29.48 -0.22
CA SER A 136 -51.54 -30.36 0.47
C SER A 136 -50.17 -29.72 0.71
N LEU A 137 -49.85 -28.66 -0.04
CA LEU A 137 -48.60 -27.91 0.11
C LEU A 137 -48.66 -26.91 1.29
N SER A 138 -49.82 -26.68 1.93
CA SER A 138 -50.00 -25.72 3.03
C SER A 138 -48.89 -25.78 4.10
N PRO A 139 -48.50 -26.95 4.64
CA PRO A 139 -47.46 -27.00 5.67
C PRO A 139 -46.09 -26.53 5.19
N LEU A 140 -45.70 -26.89 3.95
CA LEU A 140 -44.43 -26.45 3.36
C LEU A 140 -44.45 -24.96 3.01
N LEU A 141 -45.55 -24.44 2.44
CA LEU A 141 -45.68 -23.00 2.15
C LEU A 141 -45.58 -22.17 3.43
N SER A 142 -46.25 -22.61 4.51
CA SER A 142 -46.17 -21.96 5.82
C SER A 142 -44.76 -22.01 6.41
N THR A 143 -44.11 -23.17 6.31
CA THR A 143 -42.73 -23.34 6.82
C THR A 143 -41.73 -22.50 6.01
N ALA A 144 -41.80 -22.54 4.68
CA ALA A 144 -40.95 -21.75 3.81
C ALA A 144 -41.12 -20.25 4.07
N SER A 145 -42.34 -19.75 4.18
CA SER A 145 -42.62 -18.35 4.50
C SER A 145 -42.03 -17.91 5.86
N LYS A 146 -42.16 -18.76 6.90
CA LYS A 146 -41.57 -18.46 8.22
C LYS A 146 -40.04 -18.46 8.22
N LEU A 147 -39.41 -19.38 7.50
CA LEU A 147 -37.95 -19.50 7.45
C LEU A 147 -37.31 -18.48 6.52
N LEU A 148 -37.96 -18.17 5.40
CA LEU A 148 -37.47 -17.15 4.47
C LEU A 148 -37.80 -15.72 4.97
N GLY A 149 -38.86 -15.59 5.78
CA GLY A 149 -39.24 -14.33 6.41
C GLY A 149 -39.50 -13.22 5.40
N ASP A 150 -38.97 -12.05 5.68
CA ASP A 150 -39.13 -10.85 4.86
C ASP A 150 -38.29 -10.84 3.56
N LYS A 151 -37.50 -11.89 3.32
CA LYS A 151 -36.68 -12.05 2.08
C LYS A 151 -37.57 -12.33 0.87
N VAL A 152 -38.80 -12.83 1.07
CA VAL A 152 -39.75 -13.22 0.02
C VAL A 152 -41.06 -12.45 0.17
N GLY A 153 -41.70 -12.17 -0.96
CA GLY A 153 -43.04 -11.57 -0.98
C GLY A 153 -44.13 -12.64 -0.88
N TRP A 154 -44.23 -13.44 -1.90
CA TRP A 154 -45.27 -14.46 -2.04
C TRP A 154 -44.67 -15.83 -2.34
N ILE A 155 -45.34 -16.89 -1.85
CA ILE A 155 -45.07 -18.26 -2.21
C ILE A 155 -46.38 -18.87 -2.68
N TYR A 156 -46.41 -19.45 -3.87
CA TYR A 156 -47.66 -19.89 -4.42
C TYR A 156 -47.53 -21.06 -5.41
N PHE A 157 -48.64 -21.77 -5.57
CA PHE A 157 -48.79 -22.76 -6.62
C PHE A 157 -49.86 -22.27 -7.62
N THR A 158 -49.50 -22.21 -8.89
CA THR A 158 -50.41 -21.88 -10.00
C THR A 158 -50.77 -23.14 -10.73
N GLY A 159 -52.03 -23.53 -10.73
CA GLY A 159 -52.53 -24.70 -11.45
C GLY A 159 -52.86 -24.39 -12.91
N VAL A 160 -52.82 -25.41 -13.78
CA VAL A 160 -53.22 -25.27 -15.21
C VAL A 160 -54.74 -25.05 -15.38
N ASP A 161 -55.56 -25.31 -14.35
CA ASP A 161 -57.01 -25.26 -14.39
C ASP A 161 -57.59 -23.94 -13.86
N ASN A 162 -56.92 -22.83 -14.11
CA ASN A 162 -57.38 -21.48 -13.74
C ASN A 162 -57.57 -21.28 -12.23
N PHE A 163 -56.61 -21.69 -11.41
CA PHE A 163 -56.57 -21.39 -9.99
C PHE A 163 -55.15 -21.12 -9.52
N LEU A 164 -55.02 -20.43 -8.38
CA LEU A 164 -53.76 -20.16 -7.70
C LEU A 164 -53.97 -20.32 -6.18
N TYR A 165 -53.00 -20.97 -5.52
CA TYR A 165 -52.94 -21.08 -4.07
C TYR A 165 -51.80 -20.22 -3.56
N LEU A 166 -52.11 -19.09 -2.91
CA LEU A 166 -51.21 -18.04 -2.50
C LEU A 166 -50.93 -18.06 -1.01
N TYR A 167 -49.69 -17.91 -0.62
CA TYR A 167 -49.25 -17.76 0.77
C TYR A 167 -48.31 -16.56 0.92
N PRO A 168 -48.37 -15.74 2.00
CA PRO A 168 -49.34 -15.79 3.10
C PRO A 168 -50.78 -15.49 2.64
N TRP A 169 -51.72 -15.80 3.54
CA TRP A 169 -53.14 -15.62 3.23
C TRP A 169 -53.51 -14.14 3.03
N VAL A 170 -54.21 -13.83 1.97
CA VAL A 170 -54.83 -12.54 1.67
C VAL A 170 -56.29 -12.79 1.20
N PRO A 171 -57.23 -11.89 1.47
CA PRO A 171 -58.60 -12.07 1.01
C PRO A 171 -58.73 -12.00 -0.52
N SER A 172 -59.71 -12.70 -1.10
CA SER A 172 -59.95 -12.70 -2.55
C SER A 172 -60.30 -11.30 -3.09
N SER A 173 -60.76 -10.39 -2.24
CA SER A 173 -60.99 -8.98 -2.58
C SER A 173 -59.68 -8.19 -2.84
N GLN A 174 -58.54 -8.62 -2.30
CA GLN A 174 -57.22 -8.03 -2.56
C GLN A 174 -56.49 -8.75 -3.69
N PHE A 175 -56.60 -10.08 -3.75
CA PHE A 175 -55.98 -10.85 -4.81
C PHE A 175 -56.90 -11.99 -5.26
N HIS A 176 -57.19 -12.02 -6.53
CA HIS A 176 -58.01 -13.04 -7.18
C HIS A 176 -57.29 -13.55 -8.43
N PHE A 177 -57.34 -14.87 -8.71
CA PHE A 177 -56.72 -15.45 -9.88
C PHE A 177 -57.28 -14.83 -11.17
N GLN A 178 -56.37 -14.48 -12.08
CA GLN A 178 -56.67 -13.96 -13.41
C GLN A 178 -55.89 -14.75 -14.47
N ARG A 179 -56.49 -14.98 -15.65
CA ARG A 179 -55.85 -15.69 -16.78
C ARG A 179 -54.59 -15.00 -17.28
N SER A 180 -54.44 -13.70 -17.06
CA SER A 180 -53.23 -12.93 -17.38
C SER A 180 -51.97 -13.45 -16.66
N ILE A 181 -52.13 -14.20 -15.56
CA ILE A 181 -51.05 -14.88 -14.83
C ILE A 181 -50.27 -15.82 -15.76
N TYR A 182 -50.96 -16.53 -16.66
CA TYR A 182 -50.31 -17.41 -17.64
C TYR A 182 -49.48 -16.68 -18.70
N LEU A 183 -49.63 -15.37 -18.83
CA LEU A 183 -48.78 -14.54 -19.72
C LEU A 183 -47.54 -14.00 -19.03
N LYS A 184 -47.43 -14.15 -17.70
CA LYS A 184 -46.24 -13.69 -16.94
C LYS A 184 -45.03 -14.52 -17.29
N SER A 185 -43.85 -13.87 -17.25
CA SER A 185 -42.55 -14.48 -17.63
C SER A 185 -42.26 -15.73 -16.80
N TYR A 186 -42.50 -15.72 -15.50
CA TYR A 186 -42.25 -16.88 -14.64
C TYR A 186 -42.99 -18.15 -15.07
N TRP A 187 -44.24 -18.02 -15.52
CA TRP A 187 -45.04 -19.13 -16.04
C TRP A 187 -44.50 -19.61 -17.39
N GLN A 188 -44.22 -18.68 -18.30
CA GLN A 188 -43.74 -18.98 -19.65
C GLN A 188 -42.32 -19.62 -19.63
N ASP A 189 -41.49 -19.15 -18.72
CA ASP A 189 -40.13 -19.69 -18.59
C ASP A 189 -40.13 -21.07 -17.91
N ALA A 190 -41.03 -21.30 -16.93
CA ALA A 190 -41.27 -22.64 -16.35
C ALA A 190 -41.78 -23.64 -17.39
N LEU A 191 -42.67 -23.23 -18.31
CA LEU A 191 -43.11 -24.08 -19.43
C LEU A 191 -41.97 -24.55 -20.32
N LYS A 192 -41.04 -23.66 -20.65
CA LYS A 192 -39.86 -24.01 -21.46
C LYS A 192 -38.92 -24.98 -20.74
N GLN A 193 -38.80 -24.88 -19.40
CA GLN A 193 -37.94 -25.75 -18.59
C GLN A 193 -38.56 -27.15 -18.40
N LYS A 194 -39.83 -27.32 -18.53
CA LYS A 194 -40.52 -28.64 -18.46
C LYS A 194 -39.80 -29.72 -19.30
N GLU A 195 -39.25 -29.31 -20.45
CA GLU A 195 -38.62 -30.24 -21.40
C GLU A 195 -37.12 -30.44 -21.16
N LYS A 196 -36.45 -29.56 -20.36
CA LYS A 196 -35.00 -29.52 -20.27
C LYS A 196 -34.43 -30.07 -18.98
N SER A 197 -34.80 -29.57 -17.81
CA SER A 197 -34.08 -29.90 -16.58
C SER A 197 -34.88 -29.86 -15.30
N LEU A 198 -36.12 -29.40 -15.31
CA LEU A 198 -36.98 -29.18 -14.11
C LEU A 198 -36.32 -28.28 -13.03
N ARG A 199 -35.23 -27.54 -13.37
CA ARG A 199 -34.58 -26.61 -12.44
C ARG A 199 -35.43 -25.37 -12.27
N ALA A 200 -35.19 -24.67 -11.14
CA ALA A 200 -35.80 -23.36 -10.92
C ALA A 200 -35.32 -22.34 -11.96
N THR A 201 -36.22 -21.50 -12.42
CA THR A 201 -35.92 -20.37 -13.31
C THR A 201 -36.18 -19.07 -12.60
N VAL A 202 -35.40 -18.03 -12.94
CA VAL A 202 -35.58 -16.66 -12.45
C VAL A 202 -36.27 -15.85 -13.53
N SER A 203 -37.43 -15.27 -13.23
CA SER A 203 -38.21 -14.48 -14.19
C SER A 203 -37.57 -13.13 -14.50
N ARG A 204 -37.99 -12.48 -15.58
CA ARG A 204 -37.78 -11.05 -15.76
C ARG A 204 -38.53 -10.25 -14.69
N PRO A 205 -38.01 -9.02 -14.34
CA PRO A 205 -38.76 -8.15 -13.43
C PRO A 205 -40.17 -7.82 -13.96
N TYR A 206 -41.14 -7.85 -13.07
CA TYR A 206 -42.51 -7.42 -13.35
C TYR A 206 -43.13 -6.79 -12.11
N GLU A 207 -44.20 -6.06 -12.30
CA GLU A 207 -44.91 -5.41 -11.20
C GLU A 207 -45.84 -6.38 -10.50
N ASP A 208 -45.83 -6.38 -9.17
CA ASP A 208 -46.71 -7.19 -8.34
C ASP A 208 -48.17 -6.79 -8.59
N PHE A 209 -49.02 -7.79 -8.72
CA PHE A 209 -50.43 -7.59 -8.92
C PHE A 209 -51.14 -7.06 -7.66
N ALA A 210 -50.61 -7.40 -6.47
CA ALA A 210 -51.10 -6.92 -5.18
C ALA A 210 -50.51 -5.57 -4.76
N GLY A 211 -49.66 -4.95 -5.60
CA GLY A 211 -49.10 -3.61 -5.38
C GLY A 211 -47.89 -3.54 -4.45
N ALA A 212 -47.24 -4.66 -4.16
CA ALA A 212 -46.02 -4.68 -3.32
C ALA A 212 -44.77 -4.12 -4.03
N GLY A 213 -44.84 -3.81 -5.36
CA GLY A 213 -43.79 -3.25 -6.16
C GLY A 213 -43.19 -4.22 -7.17
N GLN A 214 -42.02 -3.88 -7.70
CA GLN A 214 -41.34 -4.74 -8.66
C GLN A 214 -40.71 -5.97 -8.01
N MET A 215 -40.83 -7.12 -8.69
CA MET A 215 -40.37 -8.41 -8.21
C MET A 215 -39.77 -9.26 -9.32
N ILE A 216 -38.98 -10.24 -8.92
CA ILE A 216 -38.60 -11.41 -9.71
C ILE A 216 -39.17 -12.66 -9.05
N THR A 217 -39.41 -13.69 -9.84
CA THR A 217 -39.98 -14.96 -9.36
C THR A 217 -39.01 -16.10 -9.67
N LEU A 218 -38.72 -16.89 -8.64
CA LEU A 218 -38.13 -18.21 -8.83
C LEU A 218 -39.28 -19.20 -9.01
N SER A 219 -39.28 -19.97 -10.08
CA SER A 219 -40.38 -20.89 -10.40
C SER A 219 -39.88 -22.25 -10.88
N GLN A 220 -40.66 -23.28 -10.58
CA GLN A 220 -40.35 -24.65 -10.94
C GLN A 220 -41.62 -25.38 -11.40
N PRO A 221 -41.61 -26.06 -12.56
CA PRO A 221 -42.77 -26.81 -13.05
C PRO A 221 -42.99 -28.08 -12.25
N ILE A 222 -44.25 -28.44 -12.02
CA ILE A 222 -44.68 -29.74 -11.48
C ILE A 222 -45.34 -30.49 -12.63
N VAL A 223 -44.81 -31.69 -12.91
CA VAL A 223 -45.26 -32.52 -14.02
C VAL A 223 -45.70 -33.92 -13.53
N LYS A 224 -46.69 -34.48 -14.19
CA LYS A 224 -47.10 -35.85 -14.06
C LYS A 224 -47.15 -36.49 -15.45
N ASP A 225 -46.48 -37.59 -15.66
CA ASP A 225 -46.45 -38.30 -16.94
C ASP A 225 -46.17 -37.37 -18.15
N GLN A 226 -45.17 -36.48 -18.02
CA GLN A 226 -44.81 -35.45 -19.00
C GLN A 226 -45.87 -34.34 -19.19
N VAL A 227 -46.97 -34.34 -18.46
CA VAL A 227 -48.02 -33.32 -18.52
C VAL A 227 -47.79 -32.31 -17.39
N LEU A 228 -47.81 -31.01 -17.72
CA LEU A 228 -47.76 -29.95 -16.70
C LEU A 228 -49.01 -29.99 -15.85
N VAL A 229 -48.88 -29.99 -14.54
CA VAL A 229 -49.94 -29.90 -13.54
C VAL A 229 -50.03 -28.46 -12.99
N GLY A 230 -48.91 -27.82 -12.85
CA GLY A 230 -48.84 -26.45 -12.37
C GLY A 230 -47.40 -25.99 -12.19
N VAL A 231 -47.25 -24.81 -11.68
CA VAL A 231 -45.95 -24.16 -11.39
C VAL A 231 -45.92 -23.69 -9.95
N ILE A 232 -44.88 -24.07 -9.23
CA ILE A 232 -44.63 -23.55 -7.89
C ILE A 232 -43.65 -22.39 -7.96
N SER A 233 -43.92 -21.35 -7.17
CA SER A 233 -43.23 -20.06 -7.32
C SER A 233 -42.93 -19.39 -5.98
N ILE A 234 -41.80 -18.67 -5.93
CA ILE A 234 -41.40 -17.79 -4.82
C ILE A 234 -41.08 -16.43 -5.40
N ASP A 235 -41.79 -15.41 -4.96
CA ASP A 235 -41.57 -14.02 -5.37
C ASP A 235 -40.58 -13.31 -4.46
N VAL A 236 -39.64 -12.61 -5.06
CA VAL A 236 -38.62 -11.80 -4.39
C VAL A 236 -38.77 -10.34 -4.82
N LEU A 237 -39.09 -9.47 -3.88
CA LEU A 237 -39.20 -8.04 -4.15
C LEU A 237 -37.82 -7.43 -4.46
N LEU A 238 -37.74 -6.64 -5.52
CA LEU A 238 -36.47 -5.97 -5.88
C LEU A 238 -35.99 -5.02 -4.78
N SER A 239 -36.91 -4.38 -4.05
CA SER A 239 -36.59 -3.54 -2.89
C SER A 239 -35.85 -4.30 -1.79
N ARG A 240 -36.09 -5.60 -1.61
CA ARG A 240 -35.37 -6.46 -0.66
C ARG A 240 -33.98 -6.81 -1.15
N LEU A 241 -33.82 -7.08 -2.43
CA LEU A 241 -32.51 -7.27 -3.05
C LEU A 241 -31.65 -5.98 -2.98
N GLU A 242 -32.28 -4.82 -3.22
CA GLU A 242 -31.61 -3.53 -3.04
C GLU A 242 -31.18 -3.29 -1.58
N GLN A 243 -32.04 -3.64 -0.61
CA GLN A 243 -31.70 -3.54 0.80
C GLN A 243 -30.50 -4.42 1.14
N LEU A 244 -30.48 -5.67 0.69
CA LEU A 244 -29.38 -6.61 0.89
C LEU A 244 -28.08 -6.07 0.27
N LEU A 245 -28.14 -5.52 -0.94
CA LEU A 245 -26.98 -4.90 -1.58
C LEU A 245 -26.48 -3.69 -0.77
N ARG A 246 -27.38 -2.85 -0.25
CA ARG A 246 -27.02 -1.71 0.63
C ARG A 246 -26.33 -2.16 1.91
N GLU A 247 -26.86 -3.19 2.57
CA GLU A 247 -26.27 -3.76 3.79
C GLU A 247 -24.92 -4.45 3.56
N SER A 248 -24.68 -4.89 2.32
CA SER A 248 -23.45 -5.55 1.88
C SER A 248 -22.50 -4.62 1.14
N THR A 249 -22.87 -3.31 0.97
CA THR A 249 -22.05 -2.39 0.17
C THR A 249 -20.70 -2.17 0.83
N PRO A 250 -19.59 -2.41 0.10
CA PRO A 250 -18.26 -2.04 0.55
C PRO A 250 -18.17 -0.54 0.84
N GLU A 251 -17.19 -0.14 1.61
CA GLU A 251 -16.96 1.28 1.98
C GLU A 251 -16.94 2.22 0.76
N MET A 252 -16.56 1.70 -0.42
CA MET A 252 -16.46 2.48 -1.65
C MET A 252 -17.02 1.72 -2.84
N GLY A 253 -17.79 2.41 -3.67
CA GLY A 253 -18.33 1.88 -4.92
C GLY A 253 -19.82 1.59 -4.86
N THR A 254 -20.34 1.00 -5.94
CA THR A 254 -21.77 0.67 -6.11
C THR A 254 -21.89 -0.77 -6.57
N LEU A 255 -22.77 -1.52 -5.91
CA LEU A 255 -23.12 -2.88 -6.29
C LEU A 255 -24.36 -2.87 -7.19
N PHE A 256 -24.33 -3.71 -8.22
CA PHE A 256 -25.43 -3.96 -9.13
C PHE A 256 -25.66 -5.46 -9.27
N LEU A 257 -26.91 -5.89 -9.16
CA LEU A 257 -27.32 -7.24 -9.51
C LEU A 257 -27.96 -7.19 -10.91
N VAL A 258 -27.45 -7.99 -11.83
CA VAL A 258 -27.84 -7.96 -13.25
C VAL A 258 -28.21 -9.37 -13.69
N ASN A 259 -29.24 -9.50 -14.52
CA ASN A 259 -29.61 -10.78 -15.12
C ASN A 259 -28.86 -11.04 -16.43
N GLN A 260 -29.04 -12.24 -17.02
CA GLN A 260 -28.46 -12.63 -18.32
C GLN A 260 -28.87 -11.70 -19.49
N HIS A 261 -29.98 -10.99 -19.37
CA HIS A 261 -30.47 -10.02 -20.36
C HIS A 261 -29.88 -8.62 -20.17
N GLN A 262 -28.87 -8.48 -19.29
CA GLN A 262 -28.22 -7.20 -18.94
C GLN A 262 -29.18 -6.19 -18.30
N GLN A 263 -30.30 -6.64 -17.71
CA GLN A 263 -31.21 -5.78 -16.96
C GLN A 263 -30.72 -5.68 -15.51
N ILE A 264 -30.67 -4.46 -14.98
CA ILE A 264 -30.38 -4.22 -13.57
C ILE A 264 -31.59 -4.61 -12.76
N LEU A 265 -31.45 -5.60 -11.88
CA LEU A 265 -32.46 -6.04 -10.95
C LEU A 265 -32.46 -5.21 -9.67
N ALA A 266 -31.26 -4.94 -9.15
CA ALA A 266 -31.10 -4.20 -7.92
C ALA A 266 -29.79 -3.40 -7.94
N SER A 267 -29.75 -2.29 -7.20
CA SER A 267 -28.58 -1.46 -7.00
C SER A 267 -28.46 -1.05 -5.54
N SER A 268 -27.24 -0.95 -5.03
CA SER A 268 -26.99 -0.45 -3.67
C SER A 268 -27.24 1.07 -3.54
N VAL A 269 -27.28 1.80 -4.65
CA VAL A 269 -27.54 3.25 -4.70
C VAL A 269 -28.59 3.55 -5.77
N LYS A 270 -29.49 4.48 -5.47
CA LYS A 270 -30.46 5.01 -6.45
C LYS A 270 -29.76 6.00 -7.41
N GLU A 271 -28.96 5.50 -8.32
CA GLU A 271 -28.34 6.34 -9.36
C GLU A 271 -29.11 6.21 -10.69
N ALA A 272 -29.74 7.30 -11.09
CA ALA A 272 -30.29 7.44 -12.43
C ALA A 272 -29.13 7.60 -13.45
N GLY A 273 -28.99 6.68 -14.37
CA GLY A 273 -28.12 6.83 -15.55
C GLY A 273 -26.93 5.89 -15.69
N LEU A 274 -26.52 5.17 -14.66
CA LEU A 274 -25.46 4.17 -14.76
C LEU A 274 -26.00 2.86 -15.35
N ARG A 275 -25.41 2.43 -16.48
CA ARG A 275 -25.70 1.13 -17.11
C ARG A 275 -24.45 0.27 -17.10
N PRO A 276 -24.14 -0.43 -16.00
CA PRO A 276 -23.00 -1.35 -15.99
C PRO A 276 -23.26 -2.46 -17.01
N LYS A 277 -22.22 -2.80 -17.77
CA LYS A 277 -22.31 -3.86 -18.78
C LYS A 277 -21.51 -5.07 -18.29
N PRO A 278 -22.11 -6.26 -18.16
CA PRO A 278 -21.40 -7.48 -17.82
C PRO A 278 -20.27 -7.81 -18.81
N MET A 279 -19.24 -8.49 -18.31
CA MET A 279 -18.15 -9.06 -19.11
C MET A 279 -18.57 -10.45 -19.61
N ALA A 280 -17.89 -10.92 -20.66
CA ALA A 280 -18.07 -12.30 -21.14
C ALA A 280 -17.54 -13.36 -20.16
N THR A 281 -16.61 -12.99 -19.26
CA THR A 281 -16.03 -13.88 -18.25
C THR A 281 -16.92 -14.00 -17.02
N GLN A 282 -16.91 -15.15 -16.34
CA GLN A 282 -17.70 -15.37 -15.12
C GLN A 282 -17.19 -14.58 -13.90
N ALA A 283 -15.89 -14.30 -13.84
CA ALA A 283 -15.26 -13.50 -12.80
C ALA A 283 -14.09 -12.68 -13.37
N GLY A 284 -13.79 -11.53 -12.75
CA GLY A 284 -12.69 -10.67 -13.12
C GLY A 284 -12.98 -9.20 -12.88
N TYR A 285 -12.05 -8.36 -13.34
CA TYR A 285 -12.23 -6.90 -13.30
C TYR A 285 -11.75 -6.25 -14.60
N ARG A 286 -12.32 -5.10 -14.91
CA ARG A 286 -11.91 -4.27 -16.05
C ARG A 286 -12.17 -2.79 -15.80
N TRP A 287 -11.48 -1.97 -16.58
CA TRP A 287 -11.78 -0.55 -16.67
C TRP A 287 -12.96 -0.32 -17.64
N HIS A 288 -13.98 0.40 -17.18
CA HIS A 288 -15.14 0.74 -18.02
C HIS A 288 -15.79 2.05 -17.55
N GLN A 289 -15.97 3.01 -18.49
CA GLN A 289 -16.65 4.29 -18.25
C GLN A 289 -16.18 5.03 -16.99
N GLY A 290 -14.87 5.23 -16.84
CA GLY A 290 -14.30 6.01 -15.74
C GLY A 290 -14.32 5.32 -14.36
N ALA A 291 -14.52 4.00 -14.32
CA ALA A 291 -14.51 3.22 -13.10
C ALA A 291 -13.90 1.83 -13.32
N PHE A 292 -13.37 1.23 -12.28
CA PHE A 292 -13.09 -0.19 -12.24
C PHE A 292 -14.38 -0.95 -11.94
N GLN A 293 -14.64 -1.99 -12.72
CA GLN A 293 -15.77 -2.86 -12.58
C GLN A 293 -15.30 -4.26 -12.27
N PHE A 294 -15.62 -4.75 -11.07
CA PHE A 294 -15.42 -6.14 -10.66
C PHE A 294 -16.71 -6.91 -10.94
N GLN A 295 -16.57 -8.16 -11.33
CA GLN A 295 -17.69 -9.01 -11.69
C GLN A 295 -17.54 -10.39 -11.06
N HIS A 296 -18.68 -10.92 -10.57
CA HIS A 296 -18.78 -12.30 -10.14
C HIS A 296 -20.15 -12.88 -10.52
N ALA A 297 -20.15 -13.98 -11.29
CA ALA A 297 -21.38 -14.71 -11.58
C ALA A 297 -21.82 -15.46 -10.32
N ILE A 298 -23.13 -15.44 -10.01
CA ILE A 298 -23.68 -16.20 -8.89
C ILE A 298 -23.92 -17.63 -9.40
N PRO A 299 -23.16 -18.63 -8.91
CA PRO A 299 -23.28 -20.01 -9.38
C PRO A 299 -24.70 -20.55 -9.25
N ASP A 300 -25.11 -21.38 -10.18
CA ASP A 300 -26.42 -22.02 -10.28
C ASP A 300 -27.59 -21.05 -10.55
N THR A 301 -27.26 -19.77 -10.81
CA THR A 301 -28.24 -18.75 -11.22
C THR A 301 -27.77 -18.06 -12.50
N GLU A 302 -28.69 -17.39 -13.19
CA GLU A 302 -28.37 -16.55 -14.35
C GLU A 302 -28.06 -15.09 -13.93
N LEU A 303 -27.64 -14.90 -12.67
CA LEU A 303 -27.40 -13.60 -12.07
C LEU A 303 -25.91 -13.30 -11.98
N ILE A 304 -25.58 -12.02 -12.17
CA ILE A 304 -24.22 -11.50 -12.13
C ILE A 304 -24.19 -10.34 -11.15
N LEU A 305 -23.31 -10.40 -10.17
CA LEU A 305 -22.99 -9.29 -9.29
C LEU A 305 -21.87 -8.45 -9.91
N LEU A 306 -22.12 -7.16 -10.03
CA LEU A 306 -21.14 -6.17 -10.50
C LEU A 306 -20.87 -5.18 -9.38
N HIS A 307 -19.59 -4.94 -9.11
CA HIS A 307 -19.13 -3.90 -8.20
C HIS A 307 -18.37 -2.85 -9.00
N ARG A 308 -18.88 -1.62 -9.02
CA ARG A 308 -18.30 -0.50 -9.75
C ARG A 308 -17.66 0.49 -8.80
N VAL A 309 -16.33 0.65 -8.92
CA VAL A 309 -15.51 1.57 -8.10
C VAL A 309 -15.04 2.73 -8.97
N PRO A 310 -15.53 3.97 -8.75
CA PRO A 310 -15.09 5.14 -9.50
C PRO A 310 -13.60 5.42 -9.32
N LEU A 311 -12.95 6.01 -10.33
CA LEU A 311 -11.53 6.35 -10.25
C LEU A 311 -11.15 7.20 -9.03
N PRO A 312 -11.89 8.26 -8.66
CA PRO A 312 -11.56 9.05 -7.47
C PRO A 312 -11.52 8.20 -6.18
N SER A 313 -12.48 7.28 -6.02
CA SER A 313 -12.54 6.37 -4.87
C SER A 313 -11.36 5.40 -4.86
N LEU A 314 -11.00 4.86 -6.02
CA LEU A 314 -9.82 3.99 -6.16
C LEU A 314 -8.53 4.75 -5.83
N LEU A 315 -8.36 5.97 -6.36
CA LEU A 315 -7.21 6.82 -6.07
C LEU A 315 -7.12 7.16 -4.58
N TRP A 316 -8.26 7.45 -3.94
CA TRP A 316 -8.31 7.69 -2.51
C TRP A 316 -7.88 6.47 -1.70
N ALA A 317 -8.38 5.28 -2.05
CA ALA A 317 -7.97 4.03 -1.41
C ALA A 317 -6.46 3.76 -1.58
N LEU A 318 -5.93 3.97 -2.79
CA LEU A 318 -4.48 3.84 -3.06
C LEU A 318 -3.67 4.84 -2.23
N LEU A 319 -4.07 6.11 -2.19
CA LEU A 319 -3.37 7.15 -1.44
C LEU A 319 -3.43 6.88 0.07
N SER A 320 -4.59 6.58 0.61
CA SER A 320 -4.76 6.35 2.06
C SER A 320 -3.95 5.14 2.54
N GLN A 321 -3.92 4.05 1.77
CA GLN A 321 -3.16 2.85 2.11
C GLN A 321 -1.64 3.02 1.90
N SER A 322 -1.21 3.75 0.85
CA SER A 322 0.21 3.97 0.58
C SER A 322 0.83 5.13 1.37
N ALA A 323 0.04 6.09 1.85
CA ALA A 323 0.53 7.30 2.50
C ALA A 323 1.51 7.04 3.67
N PRO A 324 1.26 6.13 4.62
CA PRO A 324 2.22 5.88 5.70
C PRO A 324 3.58 5.40 5.19
N THR A 325 3.58 4.52 4.19
CA THR A 325 4.81 3.99 3.58
C THR A 325 5.55 5.09 2.81
N LEU A 326 4.83 5.91 2.05
CA LEU A 326 5.42 7.03 1.29
C LEU A 326 6.03 8.07 2.23
N ILE A 327 5.35 8.40 3.33
CA ILE A 327 5.85 9.30 4.36
C ILE A 327 7.13 8.73 5.00
N ALA A 328 7.14 7.45 5.35
CA ALA A 328 8.31 6.79 5.91
C ALA A 328 9.51 6.81 4.94
N LEU A 329 9.28 6.51 3.66
CA LEU A 329 10.32 6.59 2.61
C LEU A 329 10.85 8.01 2.43
N PHE A 330 9.97 9.01 2.47
CA PHE A 330 10.37 10.43 2.40
C PHE A 330 11.29 10.80 3.57
N PHE A 331 10.90 10.50 4.82
CA PHE A 331 11.73 10.80 5.98
C PHE A 331 13.05 10.03 6.00
N MET A 332 13.04 8.77 5.54
CA MET A 332 14.28 7.99 5.41
C MET A 332 15.23 8.63 4.38
N ALA A 333 14.74 9.00 3.21
CA ALA A 333 15.54 9.68 2.18
C ALA A 333 16.07 11.02 2.69
N TRP A 334 15.23 11.81 3.36
CA TRP A 334 15.61 13.08 3.98
C TRP A 334 16.70 12.91 5.05
N ALA A 335 16.55 11.91 5.93
CA ALA A 335 17.56 11.61 6.97
C ALA A 335 18.92 11.22 6.37
N VAL A 336 18.92 10.42 5.29
CA VAL A 336 20.17 10.07 4.58
C VAL A 336 20.82 11.31 3.98
N LEU A 337 20.05 12.17 3.29
CA LEU A 337 20.58 13.40 2.69
C LEU A 337 21.10 14.37 3.74
N ALA A 338 20.39 14.54 4.85
CA ALA A 338 20.80 15.38 5.98
C ALA A 338 22.10 14.87 6.60
N ASN A 339 22.23 13.55 6.79
CA ASN A 339 23.46 12.93 7.32
C ASN A 339 24.66 13.14 6.37
N LEU A 340 24.45 12.96 5.07
CA LEU A 340 25.51 13.22 4.07
C LEU A 340 25.96 14.68 4.07
N LYS A 341 25.00 15.61 4.16
CA LYS A 341 25.30 17.06 4.26
C LYS A 341 26.06 17.38 5.55
N SER A 342 25.61 16.86 6.69
CA SER A 342 26.25 17.04 7.99
C SER A 342 27.70 16.53 7.98
N ARG A 343 27.95 15.33 7.44
CA ARG A 343 29.30 14.78 7.32
C ARG A 343 30.22 15.65 6.46
N ARG A 344 29.70 16.24 5.37
CA ARG A 344 30.49 17.18 4.55
C ARG A 344 30.85 18.45 5.33
N LEU A 345 29.85 19.02 6.00
CA LEU A 345 30.06 20.24 6.79
C LEU A 345 31.04 20.01 7.93
N ASN A 346 30.92 18.90 8.66
CA ASN A 346 31.83 18.54 9.73
C ASN A 346 33.29 18.40 9.21
N ARG A 347 33.47 17.74 8.05
CA ARG A 347 34.82 17.66 7.44
C ARG A 347 35.41 19.03 7.06
N GLN A 348 34.57 19.96 6.58
CA GLN A 348 35.00 21.32 6.29
C GLN A 348 35.36 22.08 7.56
N LEU A 349 34.55 21.94 8.61
CA LEU A 349 34.81 22.54 9.90
C LEU A 349 36.09 21.98 10.53
N ASP A 350 36.28 20.67 10.49
CA ASP A 350 37.54 20.01 10.96
C ASP A 350 38.77 20.52 10.20
N TYR A 351 38.63 20.68 8.87
CA TYR A 351 39.72 21.22 8.06
C TYR A 351 40.04 22.67 8.44
N LEU A 352 39.04 23.53 8.49
CA LEU A 352 39.20 24.94 8.87
C LEU A 352 39.68 25.12 10.31
N SER A 353 39.30 24.25 11.22
CA SER A 353 39.73 24.27 12.61
C SER A 353 41.18 23.87 12.79
N ASN A 354 41.71 22.98 11.94
CA ASN A 354 43.01 22.36 12.12
C ASN A 354 44.10 22.90 11.17
N HIS A 355 43.71 23.69 10.15
CA HIS A 355 44.67 24.22 9.18
C HIS A 355 44.78 25.75 9.25
N ASP A 356 45.98 26.26 8.94
CA ASP A 356 46.23 27.69 8.78
C ASP A 356 45.60 28.19 7.47
N ALA A 357 44.82 29.26 7.56
CA ALA A 357 44.06 29.77 6.42
C ALA A 357 44.92 30.32 5.28
N LEU A 358 46.13 30.81 5.57
CA LEU A 358 47.03 31.35 4.56
C LEU A 358 47.83 30.24 3.86
N THR A 359 48.45 29.38 4.62
CA THR A 359 49.48 28.44 4.10
C THR A 359 48.96 27.05 3.84
N GLY A 360 47.83 26.65 4.46
CA GLY A 360 47.28 25.30 4.42
C GLY A 360 48.10 24.28 5.24
N ALA A 361 49.13 24.69 5.95
CA ALA A 361 49.79 23.87 6.98
C ALA A 361 48.83 23.63 8.14
N PHE A 362 49.12 22.69 9.02
CA PHE A 362 48.40 22.59 10.27
C PHE A 362 48.56 23.87 11.10
N ASN A 363 47.57 24.25 11.86
CA ASN A 363 47.64 25.38 12.77
C ASN A 363 48.00 24.92 14.20
N ARG A 364 48.16 25.88 15.12
CA ARG A 364 48.52 25.60 16.51
C ARG A 364 47.45 24.79 17.24
N HIS A 365 46.17 24.90 16.84
CA HIS A 365 45.07 24.10 17.44
C HIS A 365 45.25 22.60 17.13
N TYR A 366 45.68 22.24 15.93
CA TYR A 366 46.03 20.86 15.59
C TYR A 366 47.11 20.28 16.49
N PHE A 367 48.07 21.10 16.93
CA PHE A 367 49.12 20.68 17.84
C PHE A 367 48.53 20.20 19.19
N ASP A 368 47.55 20.93 19.74
CA ASP A 368 46.95 20.57 21.03
C ASP A 368 46.23 19.20 20.92
N GLU A 369 45.64 18.89 19.76
CA GLU A 369 45.04 17.60 19.50
C GLU A 369 46.09 16.50 19.29
N PHE A 370 47.20 16.81 18.59
CA PHE A 370 48.32 15.90 18.41
C PHE A 370 49.00 15.58 19.74
N GLU A 371 49.23 16.55 20.58
CA GLU A 371 49.85 16.36 21.90
C GLU A 371 49.03 15.42 22.78
N ARG A 372 47.71 15.62 22.85
CA ARG A 372 46.78 14.73 23.59
C ARG A 372 46.89 13.28 23.09
N ARG A 373 46.95 13.06 21.79
CA ARG A 373 47.08 11.73 21.19
C ARG A 373 48.45 11.13 21.44
N HIS A 374 49.50 11.94 21.40
CA HIS A 374 50.89 11.52 21.62
C HIS A 374 51.09 11.06 23.07
N GLN A 375 50.60 11.81 24.04
CA GLN A 375 50.66 11.46 25.47
C GLN A 375 50.01 10.09 25.74
N GLN A 376 48.93 9.76 25.04
CA GLN A 376 48.26 8.46 25.17
C GLN A 376 49.11 7.31 24.59
N ARG A 377 49.87 7.54 23.52
CA ARG A 377 50.62 6.50 22.80
C ARG A 377 52.03 6.29 23.31
N ARG A 378 52.57 7.18 24.12
CA ARG A 378 53.95 7.13 24.70
C ARG A 378 55.00 6.77 23.65
N GLY A 379 55.01 7.46 22.51
CA GLY A 379 55.96 7.25 21.43
C GLY A 379 57.13 8.27 21.48
N SER A 380 58.31 7.94 20.93
CA SER A 380 59.31 8.94 20.64
C SER A 380 58.90 9.80 19.44
N VAL A 381 59.18 11.09 19.46
CA VAL A 381 58.86 12.02 18.37
C VAL A 381 60.08 12.89 18.09
N GLY A 382 60.38 13.11 16.80
CA GLY A 382 61.35 14.09 16.35
C GLY A 382 60.69 15.45 16.16
N VAL A 383 61.31 16.48 16.64
CA VAL A 383 60.84 17.86 16.51
C VAL A 383 61.87 18.69 15.80
N ILE A 384 61.43 19.41 14.76
CA ILE A 384 62.20 20.46 14.11
C ILE A 384 61.43 21.76 14.23
N MET A 385 62.06 22.78 14.85
CA MET A 385 61.52 24.13 14.86
C MET A 385 62.31 24.93 13.81
N PHE A 386 61.64 25.66 12.95
CA PHE A 386 62.29 26.48 11.94
C PHE A 386 61.58 27.79 11.68
N ASP A 387 62.34 28.73 11.14
CA ASP A 387 61.92 30.11 10.92
C ASP A 387 62.45 30.60 9.58
N CYS A 388 61.70 31.44 8.91
CA CYS A 388 62.13 32.07 7.66
C CYS A 388 63.12 33.21 7.91
N ASP A 389 64.35 33.05 7.51
CA ASP A 389 65.37 34.02 7.75
C ASP A 389 65.09 35.38 7.12
N HIS A 390 65.20 36.43 7.95
CA HIS A 390 64.99 37.82 7.53
C HIS A 390 63.58 38.10 6.93
N PHE A 391 62.58 37.38 7.30
CA PHE A 391 61.22 37.50 6.73
C PHE A 391 60.67 38.93 6.86
N LYS A 392 60.92 39.61 7.94
CA LYS A 392 60.57 41.03 8.08
C LYS A 392 61.15 41.88 6.94
N GLN A 393 62.47 41.65 6.54
CA GLN A 393 63.08 42.38 5.42
C GLN A 393 62.37 42.01 4.08
N VAL A 394 61.92 40.78 3.92
CA VAL A 394 61.10 40.39 2.75
C VAL A 394 59.84 41.23 2.70
N ASN A 395 59.06 41.33 3.81
CA ASN A 395 57.87 42.15 3.89
C ASN A 395 58.15 43.64 3.65
N ASP A 396 59.19 44.18 4.31
CA ASP A 396 59.54 45.59 4.21
C ASP A 396 59.96 46.00 2.78
N ARG A 397 60.65 45.09 2.05
CA ARG A 397 61.15 45.34 0.70
C ARG A 397 60.19 45.01 -0.43
N PHE A 398 59.45 43.92 -0.31
CA PHE A 398 58.59 43.39 -1.39
C PHE A 398 57.12 43.46 -1.12
N GLY A 399 56.72 43.91 0.08
CA GLY A 399 55.33 44.00 0.51
C GLY A 399 54.80 42.70 1.13
N HIS A 400 53.74 42.83 1.92
CA HIS A 400 53.11 41.71 2.63
C HIS A 400 52.55 40.63 1.69
N GLU A 401 52.08 41.02 0.50
CA GLU A 401 51.56 40.04 -0.49
C GLU A 401 52.65 39.08 -0.96
N VAL A 402 53.88 39.58 -1.18
CA VAL A 402 55.04 38.73 -1.54
C VAL A 402 55.45 37.89 -0.33
N GLY A 403 55.44 38.47 0.89
CA GLY A 403 55.70 37.70 2.11
C GLY A 403 54.70 36.54 2.29
N ASP A 404 53.43 36.78 2.06
CA ASP A 404 52.40 35.75 2.12
C ASP A 404 52.65 34.64 1.08
N GLN A 405 53.04 35.00 -0.16
CA GLN A 405 53.39 34.03 -1.19
C GLN A 405 54.67 33.23 -0.81
N VAL A 406 55.63 33.86 -0.15
CA VAL A 406 56.83 33.16 0.38
C VAL A 406 56.42 32.10 1.40
N LEU A 407 55.57 32.43 2.36
CA LEU A 407 55.10 31.46 3.36
C LEU A 407 54.28 30.31 2.73
N ILE A 408 53.41 30.60 1.76
CA ILE A 408 52.65 29.58 1.02
C ILE A 408 53.60 28.65 0.27
N GLN A 409 54.60 29.22 -0.44
CA GLN A 409 55.54 28.45 -1.21
C GLN A 409 56.48 27.63 -0.32
N LEU A 410 56.92 28.20 0.81
CA LEU A 410 57.73 27.51 1.82
C LEU A 410 57.01 26.25 2.35
N VAL A 411 55.75 26.37 2.71
CA VAL A 411 54.94 25.21 3.15
C VAL A 411 54.81 24.16 2.05
N ARG A 412 54.57 24.56 0.81
CA ARG A 412 54.52 23.63 -0.34
C ARG A 412 55.84 22.88 -0.53
N LEU A 413 56.98 23.57 -0.46
CA LEU A 413 58.31 22.98 -0.58
C LEU A 413 58.59 21.99 0.57
N CYS A 414 58.21 22.36 1.80
CA CYS A 414 58.31 21.45 2.94
C CYS A 414 57.48 20.21 2.74
N GLN A 415 56.20 20.36 2.36
CA GLN A 415 55.25 19.23 2.16
C GLN A 415 55.72 18.24 1.08
N GLN A 416 56.45 18.68 0.07
CA GLN A 416 57.04 17.79 -0.96
C GLN A 416 58.13 16.87 -0.39
N GLN A 417 58.73 17.24 0.72
CA GLN A 417 59.81 16.51 1.37
C GLN A 417 59.35 15.68 2.56
N LEU A 418 58.10 15.88 3.01
CA LEU A 418 57.55 15.24 4.19
C LEU A 418 56.78 13.98 3.83
N ARG A 419 56.72 13.06 4.77
CA ARG A 419 55.87 11.87 4.70
C ARG A 419 54.44 12.21 5.13
N ARG A 420 53.53 11.32 4.84
CA ARG A 420 52.14 11.48 5.21
C ARG A 420 51.92 11.52 6.72
N GLU A 421 52.76 10.85 7.47
CA GLU A 421 52.71 10.73 8.93
C GLU A 421 53.36 11.93 9.65
N ASP A 422 54.14 12.75 8.94
CA ASP A 422 54.77 13.96 9.48
C ASP A 422 53.73 15.10 9.49
N ALA A 423 53.80 15.95 10.52
CA ALA A 423 52.90 17.09 10.65
C ALA A 423 53.69 18.40 10.63
N LEU A 424 53.41 19.21 9.57
CA LEU A 424 53.93 20.58 9.48
C LEU A 424 52.91 21.56 10.02
N ILE A 425 53.28 22.29 11.06
CA ILE A 425 52.44 23.20 11.81
C ILE A 425 52.97 24.62 11.68
N ARG A 426 52.13 25.57 11.30
CA ARG A 426 52.49 27.00 11.41
C ARG A 426 52.36 27.40 12.88
N TRP A 427 53.46 27.63 13.55
CA TRP A 427 53.53 27.90 14.99
C TRP A 427 53.21 29.34 15.33
N GLY A 428 53.64 30.28 14.51
CA GLY A 428 53.35 31.71 14.59
C GLY A 428 53.93 32.43 13.38
N GLY A 429 53.49 33.60 13.00
CA GLY A 429 54.05 34.42 11.92
C GLY A 429 54.78 33.70 10.81
N GLU A 430 56.14 33.68 10.93
CA GLU A 430 57.09 33.03 10.04
C GLU A 430 57.72 31.77 10.63
N GLU A 431 57.23 31.32 11.81
CA GLU A 431 57.73 30.16 12.55
C GLU A 431 56.93 28.90 12.26
N PHE A 432 57.60 27.80 12.09
CA PHE A 432 57.02 26.50 11.80
C PHE A 432 57.58 25.42 12.72
N LEU A 433 56.67 24.51 13.11
CA LEU A 433 57.00 23.31 13.88
C LEU A 433 56.73 22.08 13.01
N LEU A 434 57.73 21.23 12.85
CA LEU A 434 57.59 19.94 12.20
C LEU A 434 57.71 18.84 13.24
N LEU A 435 56.66 17.99 13.29
CA LEU A 435 56.63 16.79 14.10
C LEU A 435 56.90 15.59 13.18
N ALA A 436 58.07 14.98 13.31
CA ALA A 436 58.52 13.86 12.50
C ALA A 436 58.09 12.53 13.17
N ALA A 437 57.40 11.67 12.42
CA ALA A 437 56.96 10.38 12.92
C ALA A 437 58.12 9.40 13.10
N LYS A 438 57.95 8.45 14.05
CA LYS A 438 58.92 7.39 14.33
C LYS A 438 59.16 6.51 13.08
N GLY A 439 60.44 6.15 12.84
CA GLY A 439 60.82 5.29 11.71
C GLY A 439 61.10 6.04 10.42
N GLY A 440 61.22 7.38 10.50
CA GLY A 440 61.73 8.24 9.44
C GLY A 440 63.24 8.19 9.29
N GLU A 441 63.73 9.03 8.38
CA GLU A 441 65.16 9.35 8.29
C GLU A 441 65.66 10.08 9.55
N PRO A 442 66.94 10.09 9.84
CA PRO A 442 67.49 10.90 10.92
C PRO A 442 67.13 12.38 10.78
N LEU A 443 66.81 13.06 11.92
CA LEU A 443 66.33 14.45 11.91
C LEU A 443 67.27 15.44 11.31
N ASP A 444 68.59 15.24 11.48
CA ASP A 444 69.64 16.03 10.86
C ASP A 444 69.56 15.97 9.33
N GLN A 445 69.36 14.79 8.77
CA GLN A 445 69.19 14.60 7.32
C GLN A 445 67.90 15.26 6.81
N LEU A 446 66.79 15.10 7.52
CA LEU A 446 65.58 15.75 7.17
C LEU A 446 65.65 17.26 7.24
N ALA A 447 66.25 17.81 8.32
CA ALA A 447 66.41 19.23 8.51
C ALA A 447 67.36 19.84 7.43
N GLU A 448 68.45 19.18 7.12
CA GLU A 448 69.42 19.66 6.09
C GLU A 448 68.78 19.57 4.69
N ARG A 449 68.04 18.54 4.40
CA ARG A 449 67.28 18.39 3.13
C ARG A 449 66.23 19.49 2.95
N LEU A 450 65.47 19.83 3.99
CA LEU A 450 64.55 20.95 3.97
C LEU A 450 65.30 22.28 3.73
N ARG A 451 66.34 22.53 4.47
CA ARG A 451 67.17 23.75 4.33
C ARG A 451 67.69 23.93 2.90
N GLN A 452 68.28 22.87 2.34
CA GLN A 452 68.83 22.90 0.98
C GLN A 452 67.77 23.09 -0.07
N HIS A 453 66.63 22.39 0.08
CA HIS A 453 65.52 22.49 -0.86
C HIS A 453 64.92 23.89 -0.90
N ILE A 454 64.80 24.56 0.23
CA ILE A 454 64.27 25.92 0.32
C ILE A 454 65.33 26.93 -0.19
N ALA A 455 66.57 26.78 0.19
CA ALA A 455 67.66 27.70 -0.24
C ALA A 455 67.91 27.60 -1.75
N SER A 456 67.77 26.44 -2.37
CA SER A 456 67.99 26.22 -3.81
C SER A 456 66.76 26.57 -4.68
N HIS A 457 65.62 26.88 -4.09
CA HIS A 457 64.39 27.21 -4.83
C HIS A 457 64.56 28.54 -5.61
N PRO A 458 64.07 28.66 -6.86
CA PRO A 458 64.20 29.89 -7.68
C PRO A 458 63.17 30.95 -7.23
N TRP A 459 63.44 31.54 -6.04
CA TRP A 459 62.60 32.57 -5.43
C TRP A 459 62.40 33.83 -6.29
N GLN A 460 63.30 34.04 -7.25
CA GLN A 460 63.25 35.15 -8.22
C GLN A 460 61.99 35.08 -9.10
N GLU A 461 61.33 33.92 -9.21
CA GLU A 461 60.07 33.77 -9.89
C GLU A 461 58.91 34.50 -9.17
N LEU A 462 59.02 34.68 -7.84
CA LEU A 462 58.04 35.45 -7.05
C LEU A 462 58.38 36.95 -7.07
N ALA A 463 59.63 37.35 -6.91
CA ALA A 463 60.05 38.74 -7.01
C ALA A 463 61.49 38.83 -7.42
N PRO A 464 61.93 39.81 -8.27
CA PRO A 464 63.28 39.99 -8.69
C PRO A 464 64.22 40.18 -7.48
N ALA A 465 65.32 39.45 -7.47
CA ALA A 465 66.35 39.46 -6.40
C ALA A 465 65.84 38.94 -5.02
N LEU A 466 64.70 38.25 -4.97
CA LEU A 466 64.28 37.57 -3.76
C LEU A 466 65.11 36.30 -3.56
N ALA A 467 65.61 36.10 -2.34
CA ALA A 467 66.19 34.87 -1.87
C ALA A 467 65.68 34.58 -0.46
N VAL A 468 65.30 33.34 -0.23
CA VAL A 468 64.76 32.91 1.06
C VAL A 468 65.52 31.73 1.58
N THR A 469 65.90 31.80 2.82
CA THR A 469 66.58 30.70 3.56
C THR A 469 65.81 30.46 4.86
N ILE A 470 66.04 29.35 5.49
CA ILE A 470 65.49 29.00 6.80
C ILE A 470 66.61 28.58 7.75
N SER A 471 66.42 28.91 9.01
CA SER A 471 67.19 28.36 10.12
C SER A 471 66.39 27.31 10.84
N LEU A 472 67.00 26.19 11.21
CA LEU A 472 66.35 25.06 11.83
C LEU A 472 67.08 24.63 13.10
N GLY A 473 66.25 24.39 14.16
CA GLY A 473 66.72 23.72 15.37
C GLY A 473 65.97 22.41 15.54
N TYR A 474 66.64 21.34 15.93
CA TYR A 474 66.00 20.06 16.08
C TYR A 474 66.36 19.31 17.36
N HIS A 475 65.45 18.50 17.87
CA HIS A 475 65.64 17.60 18.99
C HIS A 475 64.80 16.33 18.85
N HIS A 476 65.36 15.22 19.31
CA HIS A 476 64.66 13.95 19.36
C HIS A 476 64.23 13.63 20.80
N GLY A 477 62.93 13.64 21.08
CA GLY A 477 62.37 13.29 22.37
C GLY A 477 62.27 11.78 22.60
N SER A 478 62.60 11.33 23.80
CA SER A 478 62.27 9.97 24.25
C SER A 478 60.76 9.84 24.57
N ALA A 479 60.28 8.62 24.72
CA ALA A 479 58.88 8.37 25.13
C ALA A 479 58.52 8.93 26.52
N GLU A 480 59.48 9.26 27.33
CA GLU A 480 59.32 9.80 28.69
C GLU A 480 59.42 11.33 28.73
N THR A 481 59.96 11.95 27.68
CA THR A 481 60.14 13.40 27.62
C THR A 481 58.82 14.06 27.21
N PRO A 482 58.25 15.00 28.01
CA PRO A 482 57.08 15.75 27.61
C PRO A 482 57.30 16.46 26.28
N LEU A 483 56.31 16.42 25.35
CA LEU A 483 56.44 17.00 24.01
C LEU A 483 56.77 18.50 24.06
N GLN A 484 56.22 19.23 25.01
CA GLN A 484 56.50 20.65 25.23
C GLN A 484 58.02 20.89 25.53
N GLU A 485 58.66 20.00 26.27
CA GLU A 485 60.08 20.08 26.58
C GLU A 485 60.93 19.77 25.33
N VAL A 486 60.50 18.83 24.50
CA VAL A 486 61.16 18.53 23.21
C VAL A 486 61.13 19.74 22.28
N ILE A 487 59.97 20.44 22.23
CA ILE A 487 59.80 21.67 21.43
C ILE A 487 60.66 22.78 21.98
N ARG A 488 60.70 23.01 23.30
CA ARG A 488 61.52 24.02 23.94
C ARG A 488 63.02 23.82 23.59
N ARG A 489 63.46 22.57 23.58
CA ARG A 489 64.87 22.23 23.22
C ARG A 489 65.11 22.50 21.74
N ALA A 490 64.22 22.18 20.84
CA ALA A 490 64.33 22.50 19.41
C ALA A 490 64.34 24.02 19.16
N ASP A 491 63.55 24.79 19.94
CA ASP A 491 63.51 26.24 19.87
C ASP A 491 64.85 26.89 20.31
N VAL A 492 65.47 26.40 21.41
CA VAL A 492 66.79 26.83 21.83
C VAL A 492 67.85 26.55 20.72
N ALA A 493 67.76 25.41 20.08
CA ALA A 493 68.64 25.08 18.96
C ALA A 493 68.38 25.99 17.74
N LEU A 494 67.16 26.36 17.44
CA LEU A 494 66.82 27.34 16.40
C LEU A 494 67.37 28.71 16.69
N TYR A 495 67.30 29.14 17.96
CA TYR A 495 67.94 30.39 18.37
C TYR A 495 69.48 30.37 18.11
N GLN A 496 70.16 29.24 18.42
CA GLN A 496 71.59 29.06 18.12
C GLN A 496 71.82 29.09 16.60
N ALA A 497 70.98 28.46 15.78
CA ALA A 497 71.15 28.52 14.33
C ALA A 497 71.05 29.95 13.79
N LYS A 498 70.12 30.76 14.31
CA LYS A 498 70.02 32.19 13.98
C LYS A 498 71.20 32.99 14.45
N ALA A 499 71.78 32.74 15.66
CA ALA A 499 72.92 33.42 16.22
C ALA A 499 74.20 33.06 15.47
N ASN A 500 74.37 31.83 15.04
CA ASN A 500 75.56 31.33 14.33
C ASN A 500 75.59 31.71 12.85
N GLY A 501 74.70 32.59 12.34
CA GLY A 501 74.77 33.15 11.00
C GLY A 501 73.70 32.71 10.05
N ARG A 502 72.62 32.10 10.54
CA ARG A 502 71.42 31.68 9.78
C ARG A 502 71.68 30.65 8.68
N ASN A 503 70.66 30.30 7.92
CA ASN A 503 70.72 29.31 6.82
C ASN A 503 71.43 28.03 7.21
N ARG A 504 71.11 27.45 8.37
CA ARG A 504 71.75 26.26 8.93
C ARG A 504 70.84 25.44 9.82
N ILE A 505 71.27 24.26 10.12
CA ILE A 505 70.63 23.37 11.09
C ILE A 505 71.49 23.30 12.35
N GLU A 506 70.87 23.25 13.53
CA GLU A 506 71.56 23.05 14.80
C GLU A 506 70.84 21.99 15.63
N PRO A 507 71.62 21.00 16.18
CA PRO A 507 71.04 20.09 17.16
C PRO A 507 70.92 20.78 18.52
N TRP A 508 69.92 20.43 19.31
CA TRP A 508 69.98 20.78 20.72
C TRP A 508 71.11 19.99 21.40
N GLN A 509 71.99 20.69 22.06
CA GLN A 509 73.08 20.12 22.87
C GLN A 509 72.84 20.42 24.35
N ASP A 510 72.99 19.40 25.18
CA ASP A 510 72.90 19.60 26.62
C ASP A 510 74.22 20.34 27.01
N ASP A 511 74.15 21.64 27.23
CA ASP A 511 75.23 22.35 27.83
C ASP A 511 75.42 21.78 29.23
N GLY A 512 76.15 20.67 29.29
CA GLY A 512 76.55 20.05 30.52
C GLY A 512 77.05 21.12 31.50
N ALA A 513 76.41 21.13 32.66
CA ALA A 513 76.63 22.01 33.79
C ALA A 513 77.94 22.74 33.76
N GLY A 514 77.87 24.06 33.54
CA GLY A 514 79.03 24.95 33.66
C GLY A 514 79.74 24.65 34.95
N ASN A 515 80.96 24.31 34.79
CA ASN A 515 81.95 24.19 35.86
C ASN A 515 81.94 25.53 36.60
N CYS A 516 81.16 25.65 37.69
CA CYS A 516 81.42 26.65 38.71
C CYS A 516 82.61 26.16 39.50
N GLY A 517 83.79 26.61 39.09
CA GLY A 517 85.00 26.67 39.90
C GLY A 517 85.11 28.03 40.57
#